data_0fe3e5a57b6c5356d46ee0df0977428a
#
_entry.id   0fe3e5a57b6c5356d46ee0df0977428a
#
_cell.length_a   1.000
_cell.length_b   1.000
_cell.length_c   1.000
_cell.angle_alpha   90.00
_cell.angle_beta   90.00
_cell.angle_gamma   90.00
#
_symmetry.space_group_name_H-M   'P 1'
#
loop_
_entity.id
_entity.type
_entity.pdbx_description
1 polymer ?
#
loop_
_entity_poly.entity_id
_entity_poly.type
_entity_poly.pdbx_seq_one_letter_code
_entity_poly.pdbx_strand_id
1 'polypeptide(L)'
;MLNRNDYMPNISEALSLNGLYKNSETAKWSYAVTAMNEKIEGRTDIKHIYYVGQQEKTHERNLDFGNTYRNMDFLLTYEQNKPRYYLMNKLVGAWNKELPYVSQNIQSTQLDENLNQNQYTLDNQFRLIYRWNEVNGLDTRFNLQYSSSHEQLLLKGMDTNIKPQIGARQKVRQGFYFAELRQEMLSTIRFGGWMIDPYWFGMVDKNTLTTTQHPSDLFSQDNNLILEDDVHYNRLKAGIGLTFQSNVARFRIRGYVPLVYSYIQVHSPYIRPSRHSLHIDPNLSIERPLASNLSLQLQWSRELHDNKSEDFLHAFIIRNSYEQTHAKMDEITSTDYNHFAAKLNYTNAFNLLFGNLRIEYTNMKSEMMTNKVVEENHVTLHLAPQSYGTHSLSLGGEVSKAFYWKKTNVSLKANHTRFSSSQMLNGVKLPFELYESSISLRGGITPIKGLTTEIQAFVNRSRMTGQNSDHTDIVTTRSILTGKITATLNKWSVVCQGFHTQQDHAKTFLANVKVYYKTKKTEWSLDVRNLLNAHQLNIVSVNAQEWQRNIFYLVPRSMILSLKFNL
;
A
#
# COMPACT_ATOMS: atom_id res chain seq x y z
N MET A 1 -7.43 8.87 -13.63
CA MET A 1 -6.21 8.02 -13.56
C MET A 1 -6.11 7.24 -14.86
N LEU A 2 -4.91 7.12 -15.42
CA LEU A 2 -4.63 6.16 -16.47
C LEU A 2 -4.96 4.76 -15.96
N ASN A 3 -5.64 3.99 -16.77
CA ASN A 3 -5.85 2.59 -16.45
C ASN A 3 -4.53 1.84 -16.72
N ARG A 4 -4.18 0.86 -15.89
CA ARG A 4 -3.03 -0.03 -16.09
C ARG A 4 -3.00 -0.63 -17.50
N ASN A 5 -4.17 -0.93 -18.06
CA ASN A 5 -4.33 -1.47 -19.40
C ASN A 5 -3.98 -0.52 -20.55
N ASP A 6 -3.75 0.77 -20.27
CA ASP A 6 -3.35 1.75 -21.29
C ASP A 6 -1.85 1.66 -21.63
N TYR A 7 -1.03 1.08 -20.70
CA TYR A 7 0.41 0.89 -20.87
C TYR A 7 0.90 -0.54 -20.62
N MET A 8 0.05 -1.42 -20.13
CA MET A 8 0.33 -2.85 -19.95
C MET A 8 -0.81 -3.66 -20.58
N PRO A 9 -0.65 -4.17 -21.80
CA PRO A 9 -1.62 -5.07 -22.37
C PRO A 9 -1.77 -6.28 -21.46
N ASN A 10 -3.00 -6.65 -21.15
CA ASN A 10 -3.32 -7.80 -20.34
C ASN A 10 -4.34 -8.71 -21.02
N ILE A 11 -4.18 -9.99 -20.78
CA ILE A 11 -5.19 -11.00 -21.04
C ILE A 11 -5.61 -11.51 -19.67
N SER A 12 -6.89 -11.40 -19.33
CA SER A 12 -7.41 -11.87 -18.06
C SER A 12 -8.64 -12.73 -18.24
N GLU A 13 -8.67 -13.83 -17.51
CA GLU A 13 -9.77 -14.76 -17.39
C GLU A 13 -10.14 -14.85 -15.92
N ALA A 14 -11.42 -14.74 -15.59
CA ALA A 14 -11.89 -14.85 -14.22
C ALA A 14 -13.19 -15.64 -14.14
N LEU A 15 -13.25 -16.51 -13.13
CA LEU A 15 -14.44 -17.25 -12.75
C LEU A 15 -14.76 -16.92 -11.29
N SER A 16 -16.01 -16.56 -11.02
CA SER A 16 -16.46 -16.31 -9.64
C SER A 16 -17.78 -17.04 -9.39
N LEU A 17 -17.81 -17.76 -8.27
CA LEU A 17 -19.00 -18.42 -7.76
C LEU A 17 -19.25 -17.90 -6.35
N ASN A 18 -20.46 -17.41 -6.10
CA ASN A 18 -20.85 -16.96 -4.78
C ASN A 18 -22.27 -17.39 -4.45
N GLY A 19 -22.57 -17.52 -3.17
CA GLY A 19 -23.87 -17.91 -2.73
C GLY A 19 -24.12 -17.56 -1.26
N LEU A 20 -25.40 -17.51 -0.92
CA LEU A 20 -25.91 -17.27 0.43
C LEU A 20 -26.93 -18.36 0.76
N TYR A 21 -26.69 -19.09 1.84
CA TYR A 21 -27.61 -20.06 2.37
C TYR A 21 -28.10 -19.65 3.76
N LYS A 22 -29.42 -19.48 3.92
CA LYS A 22 -30.06 -19.17 5.20
C LYS A 22 -30.55 -20.47 5.83
N ASN A 23 -29.91 -20.86 6.94
CA ASN A 23 -30.33 -22.03 7.72
C ASN A 23 -31.55 -21.73 8.62
N SER A 24 -31.67 -20.46 9.05
CA SER A 24 -32.81 -19.94 9.82
C SER A 24 -32.89 -18.42 9.65
N GLU A 25 -33.91 -17.78 10.26
CA GLU A 25 -33.99 -16.31 10.29
C GLU A 25 -32.79 -15.67 10.98
N THR A 26 -32.10 -16.38 11.88
CA THR A 26 -31.01 -15.89 12.70
C THR A 26 -29.63 -16.40 12.28
N ALA A 27 -29.56 -17.36 11.33
CA ALA A 27 -28.30 -17.98 10.93
C ALA A 27 -28.16 -18.07 9.42
N LYS A 28 -27.01 -17.66 8.91
CA LYS A 28 -26.68 -17.69 7.49
C LYS A 28 -25.24 -18.12 7.23
N TRP A 29 -25.04 -18.76 6.09
CA TRP A 29 -23.75 -19.04 5.49
C TRP A 29 -23.60 -18.21 4.21
N SER A 30 -22.46 -17.63 3.99
CA SER A 30 -22.09 -17.07 2.69
C SER A 30 -20.75 -17.65 2.24
N TYR A 31 -20.65 -17.89 0.95
CA TYR A 31 -19.41 -18.37 0.36
C TYR A 31 -19.12 -17.63 -0.96
N ALA A 32 -17.85 -17.47 -1.24
CA ALA A 32 -17.37 -17.00 -2.53
C ALA A 32 -16.11 -17.77 -2.91
N VAL A 33 -15.99 -18.15 -4.17
CA VAL A 33 -14.77 -18.72 -4.75
C VAL A 33 -14.49 -17.95 -6.02
N THR A 34 -13.26 -17.45 -6.14
CA THR A 34 -12.82 -16.72 -7.34
C THR A 34 -11.52 -17.33 -7.84
N ALA A 35 -11.45 -17.56 -9.13
CA ALA A 35 -10.21 -17.97 -9.80
C ALA A 35 -9.92 -16.98 -10.91
N MET A 36 -8.67 -16.56 -11.04
CA MET A 36 -8.21 -15.60 -12.03
C MET A 36 -6.88 -16.04 -12.63
N ASN A 37 -6.76 -15.85 -13.94
CA ASN A 37 -5.52 -15.98 -14.68
C ASN A 37 -5.30 -14.68 -15.46
N GLU A 38 -4.19 -14.00 -15.23
CA GLU A 38 -3.88 -12.75 -15.90
C GLU A 38 -2.45 -12.81 -16.46
N LYS A 39 -2.29 -12.40 -17.71
CA LYS A 39 -0.98 -12.21 -18.33
C LYS A 39 -0.80 -10.74 -18.68
N ILE A 40 0.31 -10.16 -18.25
CA ILE A 40 0.65 -8.76 -18.46
C ILE A 40 2.03 -8.72 -19.12
N GLU A 41 2.19 -7.84 -20.08
CA GLU A 41 3.48 -7.55 -20.73
C GLU A 41 3.64 -6.04 -20.88
N GLY A 42 4.87 -5.56 -20.94
CA GLY A 42 5.13 -4.15 -21.12
C GLY A 42 6.59 -3.84 -21.34
N ARG A 43 6.87 -2.60 -21.70
CA ARG A 43 8.21 -2.06 -21.87
C ARG A 43 8.35 -0.73 -21.15
N THR A 44 9.48 -0.52 -20.49
CA THR A 44 9.79 0.75 -19.84
C THR A 44 11.28 1.04 -19.91
N ASP A 45 11.63 2.30 -20.07
CA ASP A 45 12.98 2.80 -19.90
C ASP A 45 13.05 3.52 -18.55
N ILE A 46 14.08 3.20 -17.78
CA ILE A 46 14.28 3.77 -16.44
C ILE A 46 15.63 4.48 -16.43
N LYS A 47 15.63 5.74 -15.98
CA LYS A 47 16.83 6.50 -15.70
C LYS A 47 16.82 6.89 -14.22
N HIS A 48 17.84 6.46 -13.49
CA HIS A 48 18.11 6.88 -12.12
C HIS A 48 19.32 7.81 -12.11
N ILE A 49 19.22 8.88 -11.35
CA ILE A 49 20.35 9.77 -11.06
C ILE A 49 20.49 9.82 -9.54
N TYR A 50 21.64 9.39 -9.04
CA TYR A 50 21.99 9.43 -7.62
C TYR A 50 22.97 10.57 -7.39
N TYR A 51 22.68 11.43 -6.44
CA TYR A 51 23.55 12.53 -6.04
C TYR A 51 24.40 12.09 -4.83
N VAL A 52 25.64 11.67 -5.08
CA VAL A 52 26.59 11.19 -4.08
C VAL A 52 27.66 12.24 -3.84
N GLY A 53 27.49 13.08 -2.82
CA GLY A 53 28.35 14.24 -2.60
C GLY A 53 28.26 15.23 -3.76
N GLN A 54 29.39 15.54 -4.42
CA GLN A 54 29.43 16.39 -5.62
C GLN A 54 29.35 15.61 -6.95
N GLN A 55 29.18 14.29 -6.89
CA GLN A 55 29.15 13.45 -8.08
C GLN A 55 27.73 12.98 -8.39
N GLU A 56 27.41 12.96 -9.67
CA GLU A 56 26.18 12.33 -10.17
C GLU A 56 26.51 10.94 -10.70
N LYS A 57 25.81 9.92 -10.19
CA LYS A 57 25.84 8.56 -10.75
C LYS A 57 24.55 8.33 -11.50
N THR A 58 24.64 8.06 -12.80
CA THR A 58 23.50 7.81 -13.67
C THR A 58 23.43 6.35 -14.04
N HIS A 59 22.27 5.73 -13.85
CA HIS A 59 21.96 4.37 -14.27
C HIS A 59 20.76 4.38 -15.22
N GLU A 60 20.98 3.88 -16.44
CA GLU A 60 19.94 3.77 -17.47
C GLU A 60 19.69 2.31 -17.79
N ARG A 61 18.42 1.93 -17.82
CA ARG A 61 17.98 0.55 -18.09
C ARG A 61 16.77 0.56 -19.01
N ASN A 62 16.80 -0.30 -20.01
CA ASN A 62 15.67 -0.57 -20.88
C ASN A 62 15.11 -1.95 -20.49
N LEU A 63 13.87 -2.01 -20.09
CA LEU A 63 13.24 -3.20 -19.54
C LEU A 63 12.09 -3.65 -20.43
N ASP A 64 12.14 -4.88 -20.90
CA ASP A 64 10.98 -5.63 -21.36
C ASP A 64 10.53 -6.55 -20.23
N PHE A 65 9.30 -6.46 -19.79
CA PHE A 65 8.81 -7.19 -18.64
C PHE A 65 7.47 -7.84 -18.90
N GLY A 66 7.21 -8.91 -18.19
CA GLY A 66 5.91 -9.53 -18.15
C GLY A 66 5.66 -10.26 -16.85
N ASN A 67 4.40 -10.58 -16.59
CA ASN A 67 4.00 -11.37 -15.45
C ASN A 67 2.78 -12.24 -15.84
N THR A 68 2.82 -13.51 -15.45
CA THR A 68 1.65 -14.37 -15.44
C THR A 68 1.22 -14.56 -14.00
N TYR A 69 0.06 -14.03 -13.67
CA TYR A 69 -0.54 -14.10 -12.35
C TYR A 69 -1.71 -15.07 -12.35
N ARG A 70 -1.69 -16.04 -11.44
CA ARG A 70 -2.79 -16.97 -11.18
C ARG A 70 -3.18 -16.86 -9.73
N ASN A 71 -4.46 -16.70 -9.52
CA ASN A 71 -5.01 -16.55 -8.18
C ASN A 71 -6.24 -17.46 -8.03
N MET A 72 -6.39 -18.01 -6.84
CA MET A 72 -7.60 -18.69 -6.40
C MET A 72 -7.89 -18.28 -4.96
N ASP A 73 -9.04 -17.63 -4.76
CA ASP A 73 -9.49 -17.17 -3.46
C ASP A 73 -10.75 -17.91 -3.06
N PHE A 74 -10.88 -18.22 -1.79
CA PHE A 74 -12.14 -18.67 -1.21
C PHE A 74 -12.47 -17.89 0.06
N LEU A 75 -13.73 -17.64 0.25
CA LEU A 75 -14.32 -17.02 1.43
C LEU A 75 -15.46 -17.89 1.92
N LEU A 76 -15.47 -18.21 3.22
CA LEU A 76 -16.58 -18.85 3.89
C LEU A 76 -16.91 -18.04 5.14
N THR A 77 -18.14 -17.60 5.28
CA THR A 77 -18.60 -16.86 6.45
C THR A 77 -19.82 -17.51 7.03
N TYR A 78 -19.79 -17.76 8.31
CA TYR A 78 -20.95 -18.14 9.11
C TYR A 78 -21.31 -17.01 10.06
N GLU A 79 -22.57 -16.64 10.08
CA GLU A 79 -23.09 -15.65 11.02
C GLU A 79 -24.36 -16.19 11.69
N GLN A 80 -24.42 -16.02 13.02
CA GLN A 80 -25.61 -16.31 13.80
C GLN A 80 -25.88 -15.15 14.76
N ASN A 81 -27.08 -14.62 14.70
CA ASN A 81 -27.51 -13.50 15.53
C ASN A 81 -28.75 -13.90 16.33
N LYS A 82 -28.59 -14.08 17.63
CA LYS A 82 -29.67 -14.37 18.59
C LYS A 82 -29.74 -13.27 19.65
N PRO A 83 -30.84 -13.14 20.40
CA PRO A 83 -31.01 -12.06 21.39
C PRO A 83 -29.87 -11.94 22.41
N ARG A 84 -29.27 -13.06 22.79
CA ARG A 84 -28.19 -13.09 23.79
C ARG A 84 -26.80 -13.29 23.23
N TYR A 85 -26.68 -13.69 21.99
CA TYR A 85 -25.35 -13.83 21.38
C TYR A 85 -25.32 -13.56 19.89
N TYR A 86 -24.21 -13.00 19.47
CA TYR A 86 -23.80 -12.89 18.07
C TYR A 86 -22.54 -13.72 17.87
N LEU A 87 -22.55 -14.59 16.87
CA LEU A 87 -21.38 -15.38 16.48
C LEU A 87 -21.10 -15.16 15.01
N MET A 88 -19.85 -14.88 14.69
CA MET A 88 -19.33 -14.80 13.33
C MET A 88 -18.06 -15.63 13.25
N ASN A 89 -17.97 -16.45 12.20
CA ASN A 89 -16.72 -17.07 11.80
C ASN A 89 -16.49 -16.81 10.32
N LYS A 90 -15.36 -16.22 9.99
CA LYS A 90 -14.97 -15.90 8.62
C LYS A 90 -13.65 -16.58 8.33
N LEU A 91 -13.65 -17.46 7.33
CA LEU A 91 -12.49 -18.17 6.83
C LEU A 91 -12.19 -17.66 5.42
N VAL A 92 -10.97 -17.18 5.20
CA VAL A 92 -10.46 -16.72 3.91
C VAL A 92 -9.21 -17.53 3.58
N GLY A 93 -9.14 -18.05 2.38
CA GLY A 93 -7.91 -18.66 1.89
C GLY A 93 -7.61 -18.16 0.50
N ALA A 94 -6.33 -18.03 0.20
CA ALA A 94 -5.85 -17.63 -1.12
C ALA A 94 -4.64 -18.45 -1.51
N TRP A 95 -4.57 -18.76 -2.79
CA TRP A 95 -3.39 -19.26 -3.46
C TRP A 95 -3.05 -18.33 -4.60
N ASN A 96 -1.80 -17.85 -4.62
CA ASN A 96 -1.27 -16.97 -5.65
C ASN A 96 -0.04 -17.62 -6.27
N LYS A 97 0.04 -17.58 -7.58
CA LYS A 97 1.24 -17.93 -8.34
C LYS A 97 1.59 -16.81 -9.27
N GLU A 98 2.80 -16.30 -9.14
CA GLU A 98 3.36 -15.26 -9.99
C GLU A 98 4.59 -15.76 -10.73
N LEU A 99 4.68 -15.42 -12.01
CA LEU A 99 5.78 -15.76 -12.89
C LEU A 99 6.25 -14.49 -13.62
N PRO A 100 6.77 -13.50 -12.88
CA PRO A 100 7.33 -12.31 -13.50
C PRO A 100 8.65 -12.66 -14.21
N TYR A 101 8.83 -12.02 -15.36
CA TYR A 101 10.11 -12.00 -16.07
C TYR A 101 10.47 -10.57 -16.43
N VAL A 102 11.76 -10.28 -16.44
CA VAL A 102 12.32 -9.02 -16.90
C VAL A 102 13.51 -9.33 -17.78
N SER A 103 13.54 -8.78 -18.98
CA SER A 103 14.72 -8.75 -19.83
C SER A 103 15.19 -7.32 -19.92
N GLN A 104 16.44 -7.06 -19.59
CA GLN A 104 16.99 -5.71 -19.59
C GLN A 104 18.33 -5.63 -20.28
N ASN A 105 18.59 -4.49 -20.89
CA ASN A 105 19.89 -4.17 -21.44
C ASN A 105 20.57 -3.12 -20.56
N ILE A 106 21.77 -3.48 -20.06
CA ILE A 106 22.64 -2.59 -19.30
C ILE A 106 23.97 -2.52 -20.08
N GLN A 107 24.32 -1.34 -20.61
CA GLN A 107 25.60 -1.11 -21.30
C GLN A 107 25.99 -2.20 -22.31
N SER A 108 25.08 -2.62 -23.19
CA SER A 108 25.26 -3.72 -24.16
C SER A 108 25.15 -5.16 -23.64
N THR A 109 24.95 -5.36 -22.37
CA THR A 109 24.71 -6.69 -21.78
C THR A 109 23.22 -6.94 -21.60
N GLN A 110 22.72 -8.04 -22.15
CA GLN A 110 21.36 -8.50 -21.87
C GLN A 110 21.34 -9.34 -20.59
N LEU A 111 20.47 -8.98 -19.67
CA LEU A 111 20.19 -9.70 -18.44
C LEU A 111 18.73 -10.13 -18.41
N ASP A 112 18.50 -11.40 -18.18
CA ASP A 112 17.17 -11.97 -18.02
C ASP A 112 16.95 -12.39 -16.56
N GLU A 113 15.85 -11.90 -15.99
CA GLU A 113 15.37 -12.24 -14.66
C GLU A 113 14.09 -13.04 -14.78
N ASN A 114 14.02 -14.17 -14.12
CA ASN A 114 12.82 -14.96 -14.01
C ASN A 114 12.55 -15.26 -12.54
N LEU A 115 11.39 -14.84 -12.06
CA LEU A 115 10.94 -15.14 -10.71
C LEU A 115 9.77 -16.13 -10.77
N ASN A 116 9.79 -17.14 -9.94
CA ASN A 116 8.67 -18.04 -9.71
C ASN A 116 8.29 -17.94 -8.24
N GLN A 117 7.12 -17.39 -7.98
CA GLN A 117 6.60 -17.19 -6.64
C GLN A 117 5.29 -17.93 -6.46
N ASN A 118 5.21 -18.73 -5.39
CA ASN A 118 3.99 -19.37 -4.93
C ASN A 118 3.69 -18.90 -3.50
N GLN A 119 2.47 -18.46 -3.27
CA GLN A 119 2.03 -18.02 -1.95
C GLN A 119 0.70 -18.68 -1.59
N TYR A 120 0.61 -19.13 -0.35
CA TYR A 120 -0.61 -19.65 0.26
C TYR A 120 -0.92 -18.81 1.49
N THR A 121 -2.17 -18.43 1.65
CA THR A 121 -2.64 -17.72 2.84
C THR A 121 -3.92 -18.35 3.36
N LEU A 122 -4.05 -18.40 4.68
CA LEU A 122 -5.26 -18.81 5.38
C LEU A 122 -5.47 -17.82 6.53
N ASP A 123 -6.65 -17.21 6.58
CA ASP A 123 -7.08 -16.28 7.62
C ASP A 123 -8.39 -16.78 8.21
N ASN A 124 -8.46 -16.91 9.52
CA ASN A 124 -9.69 -17.22 10.24
C ASN A 124 -9.97 -16.16 11.30
N GLN A 125 -11.11 -15.52 11.20
CA GLN A 125 -11.60 -14.50 12.12
C GLN A 125 -12.84 -15.02 12.80
N PHE A 126 -12.73 -15.27 14.08
CA PHE A 126 -13.84 -15.68 14.93
C PHE A 126 -14.21 -14.55 15.88
N ARG A 127 -15.48 -14.28 16.02
CA ARG A 127 -16.02 -13.33 16.98
C ARG A 127 -17.27 -13.89 17.65
N LEU A 128 -17.27 -13.84 18.98
CA LEU A 128 -18.41 -14.19 19.81
C LEU A 128 -18.71 -13.01 20.74
N ILE A 129 -19.89 -12.42 20.58
CA ILE A 129 -20.44 -11.47 21.56
C ILE A 129 -21.49 -12.22 22.35
N TYR A 130 -21.30 -12.34 23.64
CA TYR A 130 -22.28 -12.94 24.55
C TYR A 130 -22.78 -11.87 25.52
N ARG A 131 -24.11 -11.74 25.67
CA ARG A 131 -24.75 -10.80 26.57
C ARG A 131 -25.50 -11.58 27.65
N TRP A 132 -25.15 -11.35 28.91
CA TRP A 132 -25.89 -11.92 30.03
C TRP A 132 -27.08 -11.05 30.46
N ASN A 133 -27.06 -9.74 30.07
CA ASN A 133 -28.22 -8.84 30.18
C ASN A 133 -28.22 -7.86 29.00
N GLU A 134 -29.16 -6.88 28.97
CA GLU A 134 -29.29 -5.93 27.87
C GLU A 134 -28.06 -5.02 27.67
N VAL A 135 -27.26 -4.86 28.72
CA VAL A 135 -26.17 -3.88 28.76
C VAL A 135 -24.80 -4.56 28.80
N ASN A 136 -24.64 -5.60 29.62
CA ASN A 136 -23.36 -6.21 29.93
C ASN A 136 -23.13 -7.47 29.11
N GLY A 137 -21.92 -7.70 28.72
CA GLY A 137 -21.56 -8.84 27.90
C GLY A 137 -20.06 -9.03 27.80
N LEU A 138 -19.68 -9.96 26.94
CA LEU A 138 -18.29 -10.29 26.60
C LEU A 138 -18.17 -10.33 25.09
N ASP A 139 -17.20 -9.61 24.53
CA ASP A 139 -16.77 -9.69 23.13
C ASP A 139 -15.46 -10.45 23.07
N THR A 140 -15.48 -11.66 22.53
CA THR A 140 -14.33 -12.52 22.33
C THR A 140 -13.99 -12.52 20.84
N ARG A 141 -12.76 -12.21 20.51
CA ARG A 141 -12.23 -12.23 19.15
C ARG A 141 -11.02 -13.13 19.11
N PHE A 142 -10.99 -14.01 18.13
CA PHE A 142 -9.84 -14.84 17.83
C PHE A 142 -9.49 -14.71 16.35
N ASN A 143 -8.25 -14.36 16.09
CA ASN A 143 -7.70 -14.25 14.74
C ASN A 143 -6.57 -15.26 14.59
N LEU A 144 -6.61 -16.01 13.49
CA LEU A 144 -5.57 -16.94 13.11
C LEU A 144 -5.16 -16.63 11.66
N GLN A 145 -3.87 -16.42 11.43
CA GLN A 145 -3.33 -16.23 10.09
C GLN A 145 -2.18 -17.19 9.85
N TYR A 146 -2.17 -17.78 8.70
CA TYR A 146 -1.06 -18.57 8.20
C TYR A 146 -0.73 -18.13 6.78
N SER A 147 0.54 -17.95 6.51
CA SER A 147 1.00 -17.70 5.14
C SER A 147 2.31 -18.44 4.89
N SER A 148 2.46 -18.92 3.67
CA SER A 148 3.71 -19.54 3.19
C SER A 148 4.02 -19.02 1.80
N SER A 149 5.22 -18.50 1.60
CA SER A 149 5.73 -18.03 0.31
C SER A 149 6.99 -18.81 -0.07
N HIS A 150 7.05 -19.21 -1.33
CA HIS A 150 8.21 -19.84 -1.92
C HIS A 150 8.58 -19.06 -3.17
N GLU A 151 9.77 -18.49 -3.17
CA GLU A 151 10.29 -17.68 -4.27
C GLU A 151 11.55 -18.34 -4.84
N GLN A 152 11.66 -18.35 -6.14
CA GLN A 152 12.85 -18.78 -6.85
C GLN A 152 13.18 -17.76 -7.93
N LEU A 153 14.28 -17.04 -7.72
CA LEU A 153 14.83 -16.09 -8.68
C LEU A 153 15.96 -16.76 -9.48
N LEU A 154 15.93 -16.58 -10.78
CA LEU A 154 16.96 -17.01 -11.71
C LEU A 154 17.41 -15.79 -12.53
N LEU A 155 18.69 -15.44 -12.42
CA LEU A 155 19.35 -14.40 -13.22
C LEU A 155 20.23 -15.07 -14.28
N LYS A 156 20.10 -14.62 -15.53
CA LYS A 156 20.95 -15.08 -16.65
C LYS A 156 21.50 -13.87 -17.39
N GLY A 157 22.77 -13.87 -17.73
CA GLY A 157 23.38 -12.86 -18.56
C GLY A 157 24.02 -13.45 -19.82
N MET A 158 24.15 -12.65 -20.89
CA MET A 158 24.63 -13.12 -22.18
C MET A 158 25.95 -12.48 -22.63
N ASP A 159 26.67 -11.72 -21.81
CA ASP A 159 27.91 -11.09 -22.24
C ASP A 159 29.13 -11.57 -21.45
N THR A 160 30.22 -11.82 -22.20
CA THR A 160 31.49 -12.33 -21.72
C THR A 160 32.48 -11.26 -21.26
N ASN A 161 32.21 -9.99 -21.53
CA ASN A 161 33.13 -8.87 -21.23
C ASN A 161 32.87 -8.17 -19.89
N ILE A 162 31.67 -8.29 -19.35
CA ILE A 162 31.37 -7.90 -17.97
C ILE A 162 31.47 -9.17 -17.15
N LYS A 163 32.37 -9.18 -16.16
CA LYS A 163 32.62 -10.35 -15.31
C LYS A 163 31.32 -11.03 -14.91
N PRO A 164 31.21 -12.29 -15.12
CA PRO A 164 30.03 -13.04 -15.38
C PRO A 164 29.11 -13.13 -14.18
N GLN A 165 28.03 -12.47 -14.24
CA GLN A 165 26.95 -12.74 -13.30
C GLN A 165 25.92 -13.69 -13.87
N ILE A 166 26.40 -14.61 -14.64
CA ILE A 166 25.62 -15.54 -15.41
C ILE A 166 25.21 -16.67 -14.49
N GLY A 167 23.90 -16.77 -14.18
CA GLY A 167 23.32 -17.93 -13.55
C GLY A 167 23.19 -17.90 -12.02
N ALA A 168 23.07 -16.73 -11.41
CA ALA A 168 22.70 -16.67 -10.01
C ALA A 168 21.28 -17.23 -9.79
N ARG A 169 21.16 -18.18 -8.88
CA ARG A 169 19.89 -18.76 -8.45
C ARG A 169 19.70 -18.51 -6.97
N GLN A 170 18.58 -17.89 -6.62
CA GLN A 170 18.17 -17.68 -5.24
C GLN A 170 16.86 -18.39 -4.97
N LYS A 171 16.77 -19.02 -3.81
CA LYS A 171 15.51 -19.54 -3.26
C LYS A 171 15.25 -18.84 -1.94
N VAL A 172 14.05 -18.31 -1.77
CA VAL A 172 13.57 -17.73 -0.51
C VAL A 172 12.31 -18.45 -0.11
N ARG A 173 12.26 -18.92 1.14
CA ARG A 173 11.06 -19.52 1.73
C ARG A 173 10.71 -18.71 2.96
N GLN A 174 9.47 -18.28 3.03
CA GLN A 174 8.94 -17.58 4.18
C GLN A 174 7.70 -18.28 4.68
N GLY A 175 7.66 -18.55 5.98
CA GLY A 175 6.51 -19.05 6.69
C GLY A 175 6.10 -18.03 7.74
N PHE A 176 4.82 -17.70 7.81
CA PHE A 176 4.27 -16.81 8.81
C PHE A 176 3.08 -17.47 9.49
N TYR A 177 3.08 -17.43 10.81
CA TYR A 177 1.97 -17.87 11.65
C TYR A 177 1.66 -16.77 12.66
N PHE A 178 0.40 -16.39 12.75
CA PHE A 178 -0.10 -15.40 13.69
C PHE A 178 -1.35 -15.93 14.38
N ALA A 179 -1.42 -15.78 15.69
CA ALA A 179 -2.62 -16.04 16.47
C ALA A 179 -2.82 -14.94 17.50
N GLU A 180 -4.02 -14.40 17.58
CA GLU A 180 -4.44 -13.40 18.55
C GLU A 180 -5.74 -13.81 19.21
N LEU A 181 -5.79 -13.70 20.53
CA LEU A 181 -7.01 -13.79 21.32
C LEU A 181 -7.20 -12.47 22.06
N ARG A 182 -8.36 -11.85 21.90
CA ARG A 182 -8.77 -10.65 22.64
C ARG A 182 -10.12 -10.86 23.28
N GLN A 183 -10.22 -10.49 24.53
CA GLN A 183 -11.50 -10.48 25.26
C GLN A 183 -11.74 -9.09 25.86
N GLU A 184 -12.91 -8.55 25.63
CA GLU A 184 -13.35 -7.24 26.10
C GLU A 184 -14.67 -7.39 26.85
N MET A 185 -14.72 -6.88 28.08
CA MET A 185 -15.95 -6.85 28.88
C MET A 185 -16.76 -5.62 28.45
N LEU A 186 -18.01 -5.81 28.05
CA LEU A 186 -18.85 -4.74 27.51
C LEU A 186 -19.66 -4.05 28.61
N SER A 187 -19.63 -2.72 28.62
CA SER A 187 -20.43 -1.84 29.50
C SER A 187 -20.28 -2.12 30.99
N THR A 188 -19.05 -2.52 31.41
CA THR A 188 -18.81 -3.05 32.76
C THR A 188 -18.85 -1.98 33.82
N ILE A 189 -18.30 -0.80 33.56
CA ILE A 189 -18.22 0.29 34.53
C ILE A 189 -18.88 1.54 33.92
N ARG A 190 -19.88 2.06 34.62
CA ARG A 190 -20.54 3.32 34.27
C ARG A 190 -20.43 4.30 35.43
N PHE A 191 -19.75 5.41 35.20
CA PHE A 191 -19.58 6.44 36.20
C PHE A 191 -19.57 7.83 35.55
N GLY A 192 -20.44 8.75 36.01
CA GLY A 192 -20.41 10.15 35.59
C GLY A 192 -20.53 10.38 34.07
N GLY A 193 -21.27 9.51 33.33
CA GLY A 193 -21.36 9.58 31.87
C GLY A 193 -20.22 8.89 31.12
N TRP A 194 -19.31 8.26 31.83
CA TRP A 194 -18.26 7.40 31.27
C TRP A 194 -18.70 5.95 31.20
N MET A 195 -18.32 5.29 30.11
CA MET A 195 -18.40 3.85 29.92
C MET A 195 -16.96 3.36 29.79
N ILE A 196 -16.58 2.42 30.65
CA ILE A 196 -15.22 1.88 30.69
C ILE A 196 -15.30 0.36 30.60
N ASP A 197 -14.65 -0.19 29.60
CA ASP A 197 -14.65 -1.62 29.29
C ASP A 197 -13.20 -2.14 29.37
N PRO A 198 -12.88 -2.93 30.40
CA PRO A 198 -11.58 -3.57 30.48
C PRO A 198 -11.46 -4.69 29.46
N TYR A 199 -10.26 -4.88 28.95
CA TYR A 199 -9.94 -5.98 28.04
C TYR A 199 -8.55 -6.54 28.32
N TRP A 200 -8.32 -7.74 27.83
CA TRP A 200 -7.01 -8.35 27.75
C TRP A 200 -6.82 -8.98 26.38
N PHE A 201 -5.58 -9.16 25.98
CA PHE A 201 -5.23 -9.84 24.74
C PHE A 201 -3.92 -10.62 24.90
N GLY A 202 -3.79 -11.65 24.08
CA GLY A 202 -2.56 -12.40 23.88
C GLY A 202 -2.37 -12.63 22.39
N MET A 203 -1.14 -12.46 21.92
CA MET A 203 -0.77 -12.59 20.53
C MET A 203 0.56 -13.33 20.42
N VAL A 204 0.63 -14.27 19.51
CA VAL A 204 1.86 -14.96 19.13
C VAL A 204 2.02 -14.81 17.63
N ASP A 205 3.19 -14.38 17.18
CA ASP A 205 3.57 -14.52 15.80
C ASP A 205 4.92 -15.23 15.66
N LYS A 206 5.01 -16.08 14.66
CA LYS A 206 6.22 -16.80 14.27
C LYS A 206 6.47 -16.54 12.80
N ASN A 207 7.67 -16.16 12.48
CA ASN A 207 8.10 -15.97 11.12
C ASN A 207 9.37 -16.79 10.90
N THR A 208 9.40 -17.57 9.84
CA THR A 208 10.57 -18.34 9.40
C THR A 208 10.97 -17.83 8.04
N LEU A 209 12.24 -17.52 7.86
CA LEU A 209 12.76 -17.01 6.61
C LEU A 209 14.07 -17.75 6.28
N THR A 210 14.00 -18.60 5.27
CA THR A 210 15.16 -19.36 4.79
C THR A 210 15.58 -18.84 3.43
N THR A 211 16.86 -18.55 3.25
CA THR A 211 17.45 -18.17 1.98
C THR A 211 18.55 -19.15 1.60
N THR A 212 18.59 -19.53 0.33
CA THR A 212 19.67 -20.34 -0.25
C THR A 212 20.06 -19.72 -1.57
N GLN A 213 21.34 -19.45 -1.74
CA GLN A 213 21.89 -18.88 -2.95
C GLN A 213 22.90 -19.81 -3.58
N HIS A 214 22.84 -19.91 -4.90
CA HIS A 214 23.84 -20.58 -5.70
C HIS A 214 24.42 -19.54 -6.66
N PRO A 215 25.48 -18.82 -6.25
CA PRO A 215 26.16 -17.92 -7.16
C PRO A 215 26.80 -18.74 -8.25
N SER A 216 26.73 -18.29 -9.47
CA SER A 216 27.71 -18.70 -10.47
C SER A 216 29.06 -18.08 -10.12
N ASP A 217 30.14 -18.59 -10.71
CA ASP A 217 31.56 -18.35 -10.43
C ASP A 217 32.02 -16.89 -10.16
N LEU A 218 31.12 -15.92 -10.06
CA LEU A 218 31.38 -14.52 -9.90
C LEU A 218 31.48 -13.99 -8.49
N PHE A 219 30.69 -14.58 -7.59
CA PHE A 219 30.78 -14.23 -6.16
C PHE A 219 31.85 -15.04 -5.44
N SER A 220 32.56 -15.92 -6.17
CA SER A 220 33.58 -16.83 -5.61
C SER A 220 34.88 -16.16 -5.17
N GLN A 221 35.06 -14.85 -5.41
CA GLN A 221 36.26 -14.14 -4.96
C GLN A 221 36.18 -13.65 -3.51
N ASP A 222 35.00 -13.61 -2.91
CA ASP A 222 34.83 -13.25 -1.50
C ASP A 222 34.52 -14.50 -0.68
N ASN A 223 35.54 -15.12 -0.10
CA ASN A 223 35.47 -16.36 0.70
C ASN A 223 34.57 -16.20 1.97
N ASN A 224 33.99 -15.03 2.23
CA ASN A 224 33.21 -14.71 3.42
C ASN A 224 31.71 -14.53 3.12
N LEU A 225 31.24 -14.82 1.89
CA LEU A 225 29.83 -14.68 1.55
C LEU A 225 28.99 -15.77 2.21
N ILE A 226 28.00 -15.35 2.99
CA ILE A 226 27.00 -16.23 3.56
C ILE A 226 25.95 -16.52 2.48
N LEU A 227 25.89 -17.76 2.02
CA LEU A 227 25.02 -18.21 0.94
C LEU A 227 23.73 -18.84 1.43
N GLU A 228 23.69 -19.24 2.69
CA GLU A 228 22.52 -19.85 3.33
C GLU A 228 22.29 -19.22 4.68
N ASP A 229 21.04 -18.92 4.97
CA ASP A 229 20.62 -18.45 6.29
C ASP A 229 19.19 -18.92 6.57
N ASP A 230 18.93 -19.18 7.87
CA ASP A 230 17.65 -19.63 8.36
C ASP A 230 17.29 -18.85 9.64
N VAL A 231 16.38 -17.90 9.50
CA VAL A 231 15.94 -17.01 10.57
C VAL A 231 14.59 -17.44 11.09
N HIS A 232 14.54 -17.75 12.38
CA HIS A 232 13.32 -18.00 13.14
C HIS A 232 13.06 -16.77 14.04
N TYR A 233 12.02 -16.04 13.74
CA TYR A 233 11.56 -14.91 14.52
C TYR A 233 10.29 -15.28 15.28
N ASN A 234 10.32 -15.18 16.59
CA ASN A 234 9.20 -15.46 17.46
C ASN A 234 8.88 -14.20 18.28
N ARG A 235 7.62 -13.79 18.29
CA ARG A 235 7.13 -12.68 19.10
C ARG A 235 5.90 -13.09 19.89
N LEU A 236 5.94 -12.83 21.18
CA LEU A 236 4.81 -12.93 22.09
C LEU A 236 4.45 -11.52 22.56
N LYS A 237 3.20 -11.12 22.37
CA LYS A 237 2.64 -9.92 23.00
C LYS A 237 1.49 -10.31 23.88
N ALA A 238 1.42 -9.73 25.09
CA ALA A 238 0.29 -9.86 25.97
C ALA A 238 -0.01 -8.50 26.60
N GLY A 239 -1.26 -8.21 26.86
CA GLY A 239 -1.60 -6.94 27.44
C GLY A 239 -2.97 -6.91 28.08
N ILE A 240 -3.11 -5.92 28.94
CA ILE A 240 -4.37 -5.52 29.56
C ILE A 240 -4.63 -4.06 29.23
N GLY A 241 -5.86 -3.66 29.13
CA GLY A 241 -6.16 -2.26 28.82
C GLY A 241 -7.59 -1.90 29.12
N LEU A 242 -7.87 -0.63 28.86
CA LEU A 242 -9.18 -0.04 29.05
C LEU A 242 -9.62 0.59 27.72
N THR A 243 -10.81 0.21 27.28
CA THR A 243 -11.55 0.97 26.28
C THR A 243 -12.50 1.90 27.03
N PHE A 244 -12.52 3.17 26.69
CA PHE A 244 -13.42 4.12 27.34
C PHE A 244 -14.14 4.99 26.34
N GLN A 245 -15.36 5.33 26.68
CA GLN A 245 -16.20 6.24 25.92
C GLN A 245 -16.98 7.14 26.88
N SER A 246 -17.09 8.41 26.51
CA SER A 246 -17.90 9.38 27.25
C SER A 246 -18.58 10.36 26.31
N ASN A 247 -19.77 10.81 26.71
CA ASN A 247 -20.51 11.90 26.08
C ASN A 247 -20.84 12.95 27.16
N VAL A 248 -19.84 13.70 27.61
CA VAL A 248 -19.98 14.71 28.68
C VAL A 248 -19.80 16.10 28.09
N ALA A 249 -20.68 17.04 28.47
CA ALA A 249 -20.59 18.47 28.11
C ALA A 249 -20.40 18.74 26.61
N ARG A 250 -21.09 17.99 25.74
CA ARG A 250 -20.98 18.03 24.27
C ARG A 250 -19.64 17.50 23.72
N PHE A 251 -18.78 16.94 24.56
CA PHE A 251 -17.61 16.21 24.09
C PHE A 251 -17.95 14.74 23.95
N ARG A 252 -17.55 14.16 22.83
CA ARG A 252 -17.51 12.71 22.62
C ARG A 252 -16.06 12.27 22.71
N ILE A 253 -15.72 11.63 23.82
CA ILE A 253 -14.36 11.14 24.07
C ILE A 253 -14.36 9.63 23.88
N ARG A 254 -13.43 9.12 23.12
CA ARG A 254 -13.20 7.69 22.94
C ARG A 254 -11.70 7.42 23.01
N GLY A 255 -11.36 6.31 23.59
CA GLY A 255 -9.98 5.90 23.61
C GLY A 255 -9.81 4.49 24.05
N TYR A 256 -8.63 3.98 23.76
CA TYR A 256 -8.16 2.75 24.31
C TYR A 256 -6.71 2.91 24.74
N VAL A 257 -6.36 2.34 25.89
CA VAL A 257 -5.04 2.46 26.49
C VAL A 257 -4.60 1.08 26.97
N PRO A 258 -3.81 0.35 26.17
CA PRO A 258 -3.23 -0.92 26.56
C PRO A 258 -1.90 -0.71 27.28
N LEU A 259 -1.65 -1.53 28.29
CA LEU A 259 -0.31 -1.83 28.78
C LEU A 259 0.13 -3.13 28.11
N VAL A 260 1.17 -3.07 27.30
CA VAL A 260 1.64 -4.15 26.43
C VAL A 260 2.99 -4.65 26.92
N TYR A 261 3.06 -5.93 27.21
CA TYR A 261 4.32 -6.66 27.33
C TYR A 261 4.63 -7.35 26.02
N SER A 262 5.83 -7.15 25.50
CA SER A 262 6.33 -7.79 24.28
C SER A 262 7.63 -8.53 24.58
N TYR A 263 7.70 -9.78 24.15
CA TYR A 263 8.90 -10.60 24.14
C TYR A 263 9.20 -11.03 22.71
N ILE A 264 10.41 -10.74 22.26
CA ILE A 264 10.89 -11.09 20.92
C ILE A 264 12.13 -11.94 21.08
N GLN A 265 12.21 -13.01 20.30
CA GLN A 265 13.36 -13.88 20.20
C GLN A 265 13.65 -14.18 18.73
N VAL A 266 14.89 -13.96 18.34
CA VAL A 266 15.39 -14.34 17.02
C VAL A 266 16.39 -15.45 17.19
N HIS A 267 16.34 -16.42 16.30
CA HIS A 267 17.30 -17.52 16.24
C HIS A 267 17.73 -17.72 14.80
N SER A 268 19.01 -17.57 14.54
CA SER A 268 19.66 -17.94 13.29
C SER A 268 20.97 -18.68 13.58
N PRO A 269 21.62 -19.27 12.58
CA PRO A 269 22.96 -19.88 12.76
C PRO A 269 24.01 -18.91 13.32
N TYR A 270 23.81 -17.60 13.13
CA TYR A 270 24.80 -16.56 13.42
C TYR A 270 24.49 -15.78 14.71
N ILE A 271 23.19 -15.59 15.05
CA ILE A 271 22.76 -14.73 16.15
C ILE A 271 21.59 -15.34 16.92
N ARG A 272 21.43 -14.92 18.19
CA ARG A 272 20.30 -15.30 19.06
C ARG A 272 19.87 -14.16 19.97
N PRO A 273 19.56 -12.96 19.45
CA PRO A 273 19.13 -11.88 20.30
C PRO A 273 17.71 -12.12 20.85
N SER A 274 17.47 -11.58 22.04
CA SER A 274 16.14 -11.50 22.63
C SER A 274 15.91 -10.12 23.25
N ARG A 275 14.67 -9.65 23.23
CA ARG A 275 14.29 -8.37 23.82
C ARG A 275 12.96 -8.49 24.54
N HIS A 276 12.89 -7.88 25.72
CA HIS A 276 11.67 -7.66 26.47
C HIS A 276 11.34 -6.17 26.45
N SER A 277 10.08 -5.83 26.28
CA SER A 277 9.62 -4.45 26.40
C SER A 277 8.27 -4.38 27.11
N LEU A 278 8.09 -3.33 27.90
CA LEU A 278 6.81 -2.97 28.50
C LEU A 278 6.49 -1.54 28.07
N HIS A 279 5.39 -1.34 27.39
CA HIS A 279 5.02 -0.05 26.83
C HIS A 279 3.51 0.18 26.82
N ILE A 280 3.12 1.41 26.55
CA ILE A 280 1.72 1.81 26.40
C ILE A 280 1.53 2.32 24.98
N ASP A 281 0.53 1.78 24.27
CA ASP A 281 0.15 2.17 22.90
C ASP A 281 -1.25 2.81 22.88
N PRO A 282 -1.40 4.05 23.37
CA PRO A 282 -2.69 4.70 23.47
C PRO A 282 -3.24 5.14 22.12
N ASN A 283 -4.57 5.13 22.00
CA ASN A 283 -5.29 5.76 20.90
C ASN A 283 -6.47 6.54 21.48
N LEU A 284 -6.42 7.86 21.38
CA LEU A 284 -7.39 8.78 21.96
C LEU A 284 -8.03 9.63 20.86
N SER A 285 -9.35 9.79 20.92
CA SER A 285 -10.11 10.66 20.03
C SER A 285 -11.11 11.49 20.83
N ILE A 286 -11.10 12.79 20.59
CA ILE A 286 -12.01 13.76 21.19
C ILE A 286 -12.75 14.46 20.05
N GLU A 287 -14.06 14.38 20.04
CA GLU A 287 -14.92 15.07 19.10
C GLU A 287 -15.83 16.06 19.85
N ARG A 288 -15.93 17.27 19.33
CA ARG A 288 -16.80 18.31 19.86
C ARG A 288 -17.60 18.97 18.73
N PRO A 289 -18.93 18.91 18.75
CA PRO A 289 -19.73 19.78 17.90
C PRO A 289 -19.60 21.23 18.39
N LEU A 290 -19.08 22.12 17.54
CA LEU A 290 -18.93 23.55 17.79
C LEU A 290 -20.23 24.29 17.44
N ALA A 291 -20.92 23.81 16.40
CA ALA A 291 -22.24 24.27 15.97
C ALA A 291 -23.03 23.07 15.39
N SER A 292 -24.27 23.25 15.01
CA SER A 292 -25.10 22.18 14.40
C SER A 292 -24.49 21.59 13.12
N ASN A 293 -23.69 22.38 12.44
CA ASN A 293 -23.06 22.06 11.16
C ASN A 293 -21.53 22.02 11.21
N LEU A 294 -20.92 22.20 12.38
CA LEU A 294 -19.46 22.27 12.54
C LEU A 294 -18.99 21.39 13.70
N SER A 295 -18.06 20.47 13.45
CA SER A 295 -17.45 19.64 14.48
C SER A 295 -15.93 19.67 14.39
N LEU A 296 -15.28 19.63 15.56
CA LEU A 296 -13.84 19.50 15.73
C LEU A 296 -13.54 18.10 16.27
N GLN A 297 -12.61 17.40 15.64
CA GLN A 297 -12.08 16.12 16.10
C GLN A 297 -10.57 16.23 16.32
N LEU A 298 -10.11 15.80 17.48
CA LEU A 298 -8.70 15.68 17.83
C LEU A 298 -8.40 14.20 18.03
N GLN A 299 -7.25 13.75 17.55
CA GLN A 299 -6.79 12.37 17.69
C GLN A 299 -5.33 12.35 18.07
N TRP A 300 -4.95 11.44 18.95
CA TRP A 300 -3.58 11.10 19.28
C TRP A 300 -3.43 9.59 19.37
N SER A 301 -2.38 9.06 18.77
CA SER A 301 -1.97 7.66 18.92
C SER A 301 -0.46 7.54 19.02
N ARG A 302 -0.03 6.52 19.74
CA ARG A 302 1.36 6.08 19.81
C ARG A 302 1.42 4.59 19.56
N GLU A 303 2.42 4.14 18.83
CA GLU A 303 2.63 2.74 18.49
C GLU A 303 4.14 2.43 18.50
N LEU A 304 4.50 1.29 19.07
CA LEU A 304 5.87 0.77 19.03
C LEU A 304 5.95 -0.39 18.03
N HIS A 305 6.80 -0.23 17.01
CA HIS A 305 7.05 -1.25 16.00
C HIS A 305 8.44 -1.85 16.18
N ASP A 306 8.49 -3.17 16.22
CA ASP A 306 9.72 -3.94 16.31
C ASP A 306 10.24 -4.31 14.90
N ASN A 307 11.49 -4.73 14.80
CA ASN A 307 12.10 -5.27 13.59
C ASN A 307 11.30 -6.42 12.98
N LYS A 308 11.52 -6.64 11.69
CA LYS A 308 11.00 -7.79 10.94
C LYS A 308 12.05 -8.91 10.88
N SER A 309 11.62 -10.12 10.56
CA SER A 309 12.53 -11.27 10.39
C SER A 309 13.60 -11.04 9.31
N GLU A 310 13.26 -10.31 8.25
CA GLU A 310 14.18 -9.98 7.14
C GLU A 310 15.39 -9.15 7.60
N ASP A 311 15.23 -8.35 8.67
CA ASP A 311 16.27 -7.46 9.20
C ASP A 311 17.44 -8.26 9.81
N PHE A 312 17.21 -9.51 10.20
CA PHE A 312 18.18 -10.39 10.85
C PHE A 312 18.89 -11.36 9.91
N LEU A 313 18.62 -11.27 8.62
CA LEU A 313 19.32 -12.08 7.64
C LEU A 313 20.78 -11.65 7.49
N HIS A 314 21.70 -12.59 7.67
CA HIS A 314 23.13 -12.43 7.41
C HIS A 314 23.49 -12.76 5.96
N ALA A 315 22.69 -13.57 5.29
CA ALA A 315 22.74 -13.72 3.84
C ALA A 315 22.11 -12.51 3.16
N PHE A 316 22.60 -12.16 1.98
CA PHE A 316 21.95 -11.12 1.19
C PHE A 316 20.73 -11.67 0.44
N ILE A 317 19.78 -10.81 0.11
CA ILE A 317 18.64 -11.10 -0.76
C ILE A 317 18.79 -10.32 -2.05
N ILE A 318 18.86 -11.02 -3.16
CA ILE A 318 18.81 -10.41 -4.50
C ILE A 318 17.35 -10.05 -4.75
N ARG A 319 17.05 -8.76 -4.89
CA ARG A 319 15.70 -8.26 -5.21
C ARG A 319 15.44 -8.30 -6.72
N ASN A 320 16.46 -7.96 -7.48
CA ASN A 320 16.50 -7.99 -8.94
C ASN A 320 17.97 -7.92 -9.38
N SER A 321 18.24 -7.90 -10.67
CA SER A 321 19.60 -7.80 -11.21
C SER A 321 20.35 -6.49 -10.88
N TYR A 322 19.65 -5.51 -10.31
CA TYR A 322 20.18 -4.20 -9.98
C TYR A 322 20.27 -3.93 -8.49
N GLU A 323 19.41 -4.56 -7.68
CA GLU A 323 19.27 -4.29 -6.26
C GLU A 323 19.38 -5.56 -5.42
N GLN A 324 20.16 -5.48 -4.36
CA GLN A 324 20.25 -6.49 -3.32
C GLN A 324 20.09 -5.87 -1.93
N THR A 325 19.64 -6.66 -0.99
CA THR A 325 19.48 -6.27 0.41
C THR A 325 20.38 -7.16 1.28
N HIS A 326 21.15 -6.53 2.16
CA HIS A 326 22.01 -7.17 3.14
C HIS A 326 21.71 -6.55 4.51
N ALA A 327 20.73 -7.06 5.23
CA ALA A 327 20.22 -6.49 6.45
C ALA A 327 21.23 -6.63 7.62
N LYS A 328 21.59 -7.83 7.98
CA LYS A 328 22.62 -8.20 8.97
C LYS A 328 22.51 -7.45 10.32
N MET A 329 21.33 -7.46 10.93
CA MET A 329 21.15 -6.91 12.27
C MET A 329 21.46 -7.96 13.31
N ASP A 330 22.29 -7.59 14.32
CA ASP A 330 22.65 -8.47 15.44
C ASP A 330 21.78 -8.21 16.68
N GLU A 331 21.07 -7.06 16.71
CA GLU A 331 20.27 -6.61 17.84
C GLU A 331 18.82 -6.30 17.41
N ILE A 332 17.89 -6.51 18.35
CA ILE A 332 16.49 -6.16 18.14
C ILE A 332 16.31 -4.68 18.47
N THR A 333 15.90 -3.90 17.48
CA THR A 333 15.62 -2.47 17.59
C THR A 333 14.12 -2.19 17.48
N SER A 334 13.71 -0.97 17.76
CA SER A 334 12.32 -0.55 17.65
C SER A 334 12.17 0.83 17.02
N THR A 335 10.99 1.09 16.53
CA THR A 335 10.58 2.39 15.99
C THR A 335 9.36 2.89 16.74
N ASP A 336 9.45 4.07 17.35
CA ASP A 336 8.37 4.74 18.10
C ASP A 336 7.65 5.72 17.17
N TYR A 337 6.36 5.53 16.98
CA TYR A 337 5.48 6.38 16.18
C TYR A 337 4.54 7.17 17.08
N ASN A 338 4.55 8.49 16.96
CA ASN A 338 3.56 9.37 17.58
C ASN A 338 2.81 10.13 16.49
N HIS A 339 1.50 10.02 16.50
CA HIS A 339 0.63 10.67 15.52
C HIS A 339 -0.41 11.54 16.21
N PHE A 340 -0.51 12.79 15.76
CA PHE A 340 -1.51 13.76 16.19
C PHE A 340 -2.29 14.25 14.97
N ALA A 341 -3.61 14.30 15.09
CA ALA A 341 -4.46 14.83 14.06
C ALA A 341 -5.54 15.77 14.64
N ALA A 342 -5.78 16.87 13.95
CA ALA A 342 -6.92 17.74 14.19
C ALA A 342 -7.74 17.86 12.90
N LYS A 343 -9.04 17.62 12.99
CA LYS A 343 -9.94 17.68 11.85
C LYS A 343 -11.15 18.54 12.18
N LEU A 344 -11.40 19.54 11.36
CA LEU A 344 -12.59 20.38 11.40
C LEU A 344 -13.51 19.97 10.26
N ASN A 345 -14.74 19.55 10.56
CA ASN A 345 -15.73 19.15 9.56
C ASN A 345 -16.89 20.13 9.56
N TYR A 346 -17.26 20.60 8.38
CA TYR A 346 -18.42 21.41 8.13
C TYR A 346 -19.41 20.68 7.23
N THR A 347 -20.66 20.58 7.64
CA THR A 347 -21.72 19.88 6.91
C THR A 347 -23.00 20.69 6.92
N ASN A 348 -23.37 21.25 5.76
CA ASN A 348 -24.65 21.96 5.60
C ASN A 348 -25.48 21.25 4.52
N ALA A 349 -26.35 20.35 4.97
CA ALA A 349 -27.22 19.57 4.08
C ALA A 349 -28.23 20.41 3.31
N PHE A 350 -28.70 21.53 3.87
CA PHE A 350 -29.66 22.42 3.20
C PHE A 350 -29.06 23.12 2.00
N ASN A 351 -27.82 23.57 2.14
CA ASN A 351 -27.10 24.25 1.07
C ASN A 351 -26.21 23.28 0.25
N LEU A 352 -26.21 21.97 0.57
CA LEU A 352 -25.36 20.97 -0.04
C LEU A 352 -23.87 21.39 -0.05
N LEU A 353 -23.43 22.05 1.02
CA LEU A 353 -22.05 22.51 1.19
C LEU A 353 -21.36 21.69 2.28
N PHE A 354 -20.27 21.05 1.91
CA PHE A 354 -19.46 20.21 2.79
C PHE A 354 -18.02 20.68 2.74
N GLY A 355 -17.35 20.64 3.87
CA GLY A 355 -15.95 21.00 3.95
C GLY A 355 -15.24 20.27 5.08
N ASN A 356 -13.96 20.06 4.92
CA ASN A 356 -13.09 19.62 6.00
C ASN A 356 -11.73 20.32 5.92
N LEU A 357 -11.14 20.54 7.07
CA LEU A 357 -9.76 20.96 7.24
C LEU A 357 -9.09 19.95 8.15
N ARG A 358 -7.89 19.50 7.81
CA ARG A 358 -7.12 18.50 8.56
C ARG A 358 -5.68 18.94 8.71
N ILE A 359 -5.20 18.86 9.94
CA ILE A 359 -3.79 19.06 10.29
C ILE A 359 -3.32 17.76 10.91
N GLU A 360 -2.20 17.22 10.44
CA GLU A 360 -1.61 15.99 10.96
C GLU A 360 -0.13 16.20 11.21
N TYR A 361 0.32 15.76 12.36
CA TYR A 361 1.72 15.72 12.72
C TYR A 361 2.10 14.30 13.12
N THR A 362 3.12 13.77 12.46
CA THR A 362 3.71 12.46 12.79
C THR A 362 5.17 12.65 13.16
N ASN A 363 5.55 12.07 14.29
CA ASN A 363 6.93 11.99 14.75
C ASN A 363 7.30 10.52 14.89
N MET A 364 8.32 10.10 14.16
CA MET A 364 8.88 8.76 14.19
C MET A 364 10.32 8.82 14.68
N LYS A 365 10.67 7.94 15.60
CA LYS A 365 12.06 7.73 16.06
C LYS A 365 12.41 6.28 15.81
N SER A 366 13.39 6.02 14.96
CA SER A 366 13.92 4.70 14.68
C SER A 366 15.34 4.55 15.23
N GLU A 367 15.64 3.38 15.77
CA GLU A 367 16.99 3.01 16.22
C GLU A 367 17.84 2.45 15.07
N MET A 368 17.27 2.29 13.88
CA MET A 368 17.88 1.65 12.72
C MET A 368 17.65 2.49 11.45
N MET A 369 18.67 2.63 10.63
CA MET A 369 18.64 3.35 9.36
C MET A 369 19.08 2.46 8.20
N THR A 370 18.42 2.61 7.05
CA THR A 370 18.87 1.97 5.82
C THR A 370 20.00 2.78 5.18
N ASN A 371 21.15 2.14 4.95
CA ASN A 371 22.26 2.66 4.17
C ASN A 371 22.17 2.12 2.74
N LYS A 372 22.01 3.02 1.77
CA LYS A 372 22.00 2.70 0.35
C LYS A 372 23.41 2.89 -0.19
N VAL A 373 24.06 1.79 -0.60
CA VAL A 373 25.37 1.81 -1.26
C VAL A 373 25.15 1.71 -2.75
N VAL A 374 25.55 2.77 -3.48
CA VAL A 374 25.40 2.87 -4.94
C VAL A 374 26.75 2.62 -5.59
N GLU A 375 26.86 1.51 -6.32
CA GLU A 375 28.03 1.16 -7.13
C GLU A 375 27.79 1.47 -8.61
N GLU A 376 28.70 1.10 -9.51
CA GLU A 376 28.54 1.42 -10.94
C GLU A 376 27.34 0.71 -11.58
N ASN A 377 27.09 -0.55 -11.19
CA ASN A 377 26.10 -1.41 -11.86
C ASN A 377 25.01 -1.94 -10.93
N HIS A 378 25.12 -1.75 -9.62
CA HIS A 378 24.13 -2.22 -8.66
C HIS A 378 24.01 -1.35 -7.41
N VAL A 379 22.96 -1.60 -6.68
CA VAL A 379 22.65 -0.93 -5.41
C VAL A 379 22.50 -1.96 -4.33
N THR A 380 23.20 -1.76 -3.21
CA THR A 380 23.06 -2.60 -2.02
C THR A 380 22.41 -1.80 -0.90
N LEU A 381 21.36 -2.38 -0.31
CA LEU A 381 20.71 -1.85 0.88
C LEU A 381 21.24 -2.56 2.12
N HIS A 382 21.88 -1.81 3.02
CA HIS A 382 22.33 -2.31 4.33
C HIS A 382 21.49 -1.69 5.44
N LEU A 383 21.24 -2.45 6.51
CA LEU A 383 20.71 -1.88 7.74
C LEU A 383 21.86 -1.50 8.66
N ALA A 384 21.83 -0.29 9.20
CA ALA A 384 22.81 0.22 10.14
C ALA A 384 22.12 0.55 11.47
N PRO A 385 22.72 0.16 12.62
CA PRO A 385 22.22 0.50 13.95
C PRO A 385 22.50 1.98 14.26
N GLN A 386 21.82 2.86 13.54
CA GLN A 386 21.96 4.31 13.67
C GLN A 386 20.59 4.96 13.84
N SER A 387 20.45 5.70 14.94
CA SER A 387 19.20 6.38 15.25
C SER A 387 18.94 7.57 14.32
N TYR A 388 17.68 7.73 13.93
CA TYR A 388 17.21 8.91 13.23
C TYR A 388 15.77 9.24 13.59
N GLY A 389 15.41 10.50 13.35
CA GLY A 389 14.04 10.99 13.50
C GLY A 389 13.44 11.36 12.16
N THR A 390 12.14 11.16 12.05
CA THR A 390 11.34 11.63 10.92
C THR A 390 10.18 12.45 11.46
N HIS A 391 9.98 13.63 10.89
CA HIS A 391 8.88 14.53 11.23
C HIS A 391 8.08 14.82 9.97
N SER A 392 6.79 14.66 10.07
CA SER A 392 5.86 14.99 8.98
C SER A 392 4.76 15.91 9.49
N LEU A 393 4.57 17.04 8.85
CA LEU A 393 3.45 17.95 9.08
C LEU A 393 2.64 18.06 7.79
N SER A 394 1.38 17.67 7.85
CA SER A 394 0.45 17.75 6.73
C SER A 394 -0.72 18.68 7.05
N LEU A 395 -1.02 19.58 6.12
CA LEU A 395 -2.19 20.42 6.12
C LEU A 395 -3.04 20.08 4.89
N GLY A 396 -4.29 19.67 5.09
CA GLY A 396 -5.17 19.29 4.01
C GLY A 396 -6.57 19.89 4.20
N GLY A 397 -7.23 20.19 3.10
CA GLY A 397 -8.61 20.66 3.14
C GLY A 397 -9.35 20.30 1.87
N GLU A 398 -10.65 20.14 2.03
CA GLU A 398 -11.58 19.89 0.94
C GLU A 398 -12.86 20.68 1.16
N VAL A 399 -13.35 21.29 0.09
CA VAL A 399 -14.66 21.94 0.05
C VAL A 399 -15.40 21.39 -1.16
N SER A 400 -16.64 20.95 -0.94
CA SER A 400 -17.52 20.48 -1.99
C SER A 400 -18.90 21.12 -1.91
N LYS A 401 -19.40 21.51 -3.06
CA LYS A 401 -20.71 22.15 -3.23
C LYS A 401 -21.49 21.45 -4.32
N ALA A 402 -22.70 21.00 -4.01
CA ALA A 402 -23.64 20.58 -5.02
C ALA A 402 -24.71 21.66 -5.25
N PHE A 403 -25.11 21.82 -6.50
CA PHE A 403 -26.13 22.77 -6.92
C PHE A 403 -27.30 22.00 -7.51
N TYR A 404 -28.51 22.38 -7.18
CA TYR A 404 -29.70 21.78 -7.79
C TYR A 404 -29.79 22.07 -9.29
N TRP A 405 -29.20 23.23 -9.70
CA TRP A 405 -29.14 23.61 -11.10
C TRP A 405 -28.33 22.58 -11.91
N LYS A 406 -28.98 21.94 -12.86
CA LYS A 406 -28.42 20.95 -13.77
C LYS A 406 -27.56 19.87 -13.05
N LYS A 407 -27.94 19.53 -11.81
CA LYS A 407 -27.22 18.55 -10.99
C LYS A 407 -25.70 18.78 -10.99
N THR A 408 -25.31 20.03 -10.83
CA THR A 408 -23.90 20.42 -10.84
C THR A 408 -23.27 20.15 -9.48
N ASN A 409 -22.07 19.59 -9.48
CA ASN A 409 -21.23 19.47 -8.29
C ASN A 409 -19.81 20.00 -8.57
N VAL A 410 -19.21 20.60 -7.57
CA VAL A 410 -17.81 21.08 -7.62
C VAL A 410 -17.15 20.73 -6.31
N SER A 411 -15.93 20.18 -6.37
CA SER A 411 -15.08 20.00 -5.18
C SER A 411 -13.66 20.53 -5.46
N LEU A 412 -13.11 21.18 -4.45
CA LEU A 412 -11.73 21.64 -4.41
C LEU A 412 -11.05 20.97 -3.23
N LYS A 413 -9.92 20.32 -3.48
CA LYS A 413 -9.08 19.72 -2.46
C LYS A 413 -7.67 20.28 -2.59
N ALA A 414 -7.08 20.68 -1.46
CA ALA A 414 -5.69 21.11 -1.38
C ALA A 414 -4.99 20.38 -0.24
N ASN A 415 -3.73 19.99 -0.45
CA ASN A 415 -2.88 19.42 0.58
C ASN A 415 -1.48 20.01 0.47
N HIS A 416 -0.85 20.21 1.62
CA HIS A 416 0.55 20.57 1.74
C HIS A 416 1.19 19.70 2.83
N THR A 417 2.32 19.07 2.53
CA THR A 417 3.07 18.24 3.48
C THR A 417 4.52 18.68 3.49
N ARG A 418 5.05 18.90 4.69
CA ARG A 418 6.48 19.02 4.95
C ARG A 418 6.93 17.75 5.65
N PHE A 419 7.91 17.09 5.08
CA PHE A 419 8.54 15.89 5.60
C PHE A 419 10.03 16.16 5.82
N SER A 420 10.54 15.91 7.02
CA SER A 420 11.95 16.06 7.38
C SER A 420 12.47 14.74 7.91
N SER A 421 13.57 14.26 7.38
CA SER A 421 14.20 12.99 7.75
C SER A 421 15.68 12.99 7.43
N SER A 422 16.33 11.86 7.66
CA SER A 422 17.69 11.59 7.20
C SER A 422 17.72 10.24 6.51
N GLN A 423 18.58 10.09 5.53
CA GLN A 423 18.93 8.81 4.93
C GLN A 423 20.45 8.63 4.93
N MET A 424 20.90 7.40 4.75
CA MET A 424 22.31 7.11 4.60
C MET A 424 22.59 6.67 3.16
N LEU A 425 23.58 7.31 2.53
CA LEU A 425 24.04 7.00 1.20
C LEU A 425 25.55 6.83 1.22
N ASN A 426 26.05 5.67 0.78
CA ASN A 426 27.46 5.30 0.82
C ASN A 426 28.12 5.57 2.19
N GLY A 427 27.41 5.25 3.29
CA GLY A 427 27.89 5.44 4.66
C GLY A 427 27.78 6.88 5.20
N VAL A 428 27.34 7.84 4.40
CA VAL A 428 27.17 9.23 4.81
C VAL A 428 25.71 9.50 5.18
N LYS A 429 25.45 9.98 6.39
CA LYS A 429 24.12 10.40 6.82
C LYS A 429 23.77 11.77 6.26
N LEU A 430 22.69 11.85 5.53
CA LEU A 430 22.26 13.01 4.76
C LEU A 430 20.84 13.42 5.19
N PRO A 431 20.71 14.53 5.92
CA PRO A 431 19.42 15.10 6.26
C PRO A 431 18.78 15.75 5.02
N PHE A 432 17.46 15.64 4.91
CA PHE A 432 16.71 16.23 3.83
C PHE A 432 15.32 16.70 4.27
N GLU A 433 14.77 17.63 3.51
CA GLU A 433 13.39 18.07 3.63
C GLU A 433 12.66 17.91 2.29
N LEU A 434 11.46 17.35 2.35
CA LEU A 434 10.58 17.20 1.20
C LEU A 434 9.30 18.01 1.44
N TYR A 435 8.98 18.88 0.51
CA TYR A 435 7.74 19.65 0.49
C TYR A 435 6.88 19.17 -0.67
N GLU A 436 5.67 18.73 -0.37
CA GLU A 436 4.70 18.33 -1.36
C GLU A 436 3.46 19.20 -1.26
N SER A 437 3.05 19.80 -2.37
CA SER A 437 1.83 20.60 -2.46
C SER A 437 0.96 20.08 -3.60
N SER A 438 -0.30 19.82 -3.33
CA SER A 438 -1.23 19.38 -4.37
C SER A 438 -2.56 20.12 -4.28
N ILE A 439 -3.11 20.41 -5.47
CA ILE A 439 -4.44 20.99 -5.64
C ILE A 439 -5.20 20.13 -6.64
N SER A 440 -6.44 19.78 -6.30
CA SER A 440 -7.36 19.05 -7.16
C SER A 440 -8.69 19.76 -7.24
N LEU A 441 -9.11 20.09 -8.44
CA LEU A 441 -10.44 20.60 -8.74
C LEU A 441 -11.21 19.54 -9.51
N ARG A 442 -12.40 19.17 -9.04
CA ARG A 442 -13.32 18.26 -9.71
C ARG A 442 -14.67 18.91 -9.89
N GLY A 443 -15.23 18.78 -11.08
CA GLY A 443 -16.56 19.29 -11.39
C GLY A 443 -17.36 18.30 -12.23
N GLY A 444 -18.67 18.26 -12.01
CA GLY A 444 -19.59 17.48 -12.80
C GLY A 444 -20.87 18.26 -13.07
N ILE A 445 -21.43 18.13 -14.26
CA ILE A 445 -22.68 18.77 -14.67
C ILE A 445 -23.50 17.84 -15.55
N THR A 446 -24.82 17.87 -15.38
CA THR A 446 -25.80 17.21 -16.26
C THR A 446 -26.63 18.28 -16.94
N PRO A 447 -26.14 18.90 -18.05
CA PRO A 447 -26.76 20.07 -18.66
C PRO A 447 -28.16 19.76 -19.22
N ILE A 448 -28.35 18.53 -19.73
CA ILE A 448 -29.62 18.00 -20.22
C ILE A 448 -29.74 16.53 -19.82
N LYS A 449 -30.96 16.00 -19.79
CA LYS A 449 -31.21 14.59 -19.51
C LYS A 449 -30.43 13.69 -20.49
N GLY A 450 -29.62 12.78 -19.94
CA GLY A 450 -28.81 11.85 -20.74
C GLY A 450 -27.43 12.37 -21.11
N LEU A 451 -27.06 13.61 -20.83
CA LEU A 451 -25.72 14.14 -21.06
C LEU A 451 -25.07 14.52 -19.72
N THR A 452 -23.96 13.89 -19.38
CA THR A 452 -23.16 14.19 -18.19
C THR A 452 -21.73 14.53 -18.59
N THR A 453 -21.20 15.60 -18.05
CA THR A 453 -19.81 16.01 -18.24
C THR A 453 -19.11 16.05 -16.90
N GLU A 454 -17.93 15.45 -16.80
CA GLU A 454 -17.05 15.48 -15.65
C GLU A 454 -15.69 16.02 -16.06
N ILE A 455 -15.10 16.88 -15.22
CA ILE A 455 -13.74 17.38 -15.40
C ILE A 455 -12.99 17.27 -14.08
N GLN A 456 -11.74 16.90 -14.14
CA GLN A 456 -10.84 16.92 -12.99
C GLN A 456 -9.49 17.49 -13.42
N ALA A 457 -9.03 18.50 -12.69
CA ALA A 457 -7.69 19.06 -12.80
C ALA A 457 -6.93 18.76 -11.51
N PHE A 458 -5.69 18.35 -11.64
CA PHE A 458 -4.80 18.05 -10.51
C PHE A 458 -3.42 18.61 -10.81
N VAL A 459 -2.84 19.31 -9.84
CA VAL A 459 -1.46 19.79 -9.88
C VAL A 459 -0.77 19.33 -8.62
N ASN A 460 0.41 18.74 -8.76
CA ASN A 460 1.31 18.40 -7.66
C ASN A 460 2.67 19.02 -7.91
N ARG A 461 3.22 19.63 -6.88
CA ARG A 461 4.59 20.17 -6.87
C ARG A 461 5.33 19.56 -5.70
N SER A 462 6.45 18.92 -5.98
CA SER A 462 7.38 18.39 -5.00
C SER A 462 8.69 19.16 -5.07
N ARG A 463 9.19 19.61 -3.92
CA ARG A 463 10.49 20.25 -3.76
C ARG A 463 11.26 19.52 -2.69
N MET A 464 12.44 19.06 -3.01
CA MET A 464 13.36 18.44 -2.09
C MET A 464 14.60 19.31 -1.90
N THR A 465 14.99 19.49 -0.64
CA THR A 465 16.14 20.27 -0.20
C THR A 465 17.04 19.38 0.65
N GLY A 466 18.31 19.25 0.29
CA GLY A 466 19.35 18.60 1.11
C GLY A 466 20.11 19.64 1.94
N GLN A 467 20.45 19.34 3.20
CA GLN A 467 21.13 20.30 4.08
C GLN A 467 22.65 20.42 3.86
N ASN A 468 23.28 19.45 3.18
CA ASN A 468 24.75 19.39 3.08
C ASN A 468 25.31 19.47 1.65
N SER A 469 24.54 19.95 0.69
CA SER A 469 25.01 19.99 -0.69
C SER A 469 24.91 21.37 -1.28
N ASP A 470 25.96 21.78 -2.00
CA ASP A 470 25.91 22.84 -3.02
C ASP A 470 24.92 22.48 -4.17
N HIS A 471 24.14 21.40 -4.02
CA HIS A 471 23.17 20.93 -4.99
C HIS A 471 21.89 21.74 -4.89
N THR A 472 21.49 22.23 -6.02
CA THR A 472 20.24 22.93 -6.27
C THR A 472 19.04 22.08 -5.81
N ASP A 473 18.06 22.74 -5.21
CA ASP A 473 16.77 22.14 -4.90
C ASP A 473 16.22 21.36 -6.10
N ILE A 474 15.83 20.12 -5.87
CA ILE A 474 15.16 19.33 -6.90
C ILE A 474 13.66 19.66 -6.82
N VAL A 475 13.15 20.25 -7.89
CA VAL A 475 11.74 20.62 -8.00
C VAL A 475 11.13 19.88 -9.18
N THR A 476 10.01 19.20 -8.93
CA THR A 476 9.19 18.60 -9.98
C THR A 476 7.76 19.10 -9.88
N THR A 477 7.15 19.33 -11.04
CA THR A 477 5.75 19.73 -11.12
C THR A 477 5.02 18.82 -12.09
N ARG A 478 3.92 18.23 -11.62
CA ARG A 478 3.06 17.38 -12.42
C ARG A 478 1.65 17.94 -12.46
N SER A 479 1.11 18.11 -13.66
CA SER A 479 -0.29 18.45 -13.88
C SER A 479 -1.03 17.33 -14.61
N ILE A 480 -2.26 17.10 -14.23
CA ILE A 480 -3.15 16.10 -14.84
C ILE A 480 -4.49 16.78 -15.07
N LEU A 481 -4.99 16.68 -16.30
CA LEU A 481 -6.34 17.09 -16.67
C LEU A 481 -7.08 15.89 -17.24
N THR A 482 -8.22 15.54 -16.65
CA THR A 482 -9.11 14.51 -17.17
C THR A 482 -10.47 15.11 -17.47
N GLY A 483 -11.02 14.75 -18.62
CA GLY A 483 -12.38 15.09 -19.03
C GLY A 483 -13.15 13.84 -19.43
N LYS A 484 -14.41 13.76 -19.05
CA LYS A 484 -15.30 12.66 -19.43
C LYS A 484 -16.65 13.21 -19.80
N ILE A 485 -17.12 12.82 -20.97
CA ILE A 485 -18.47 13.14 -21.47
C ILE A 485 -19.20 11.83 -21.65
N THR A 486 -20.38 11.71 -21.05
CA THR A 486 -21.26 10.56 -21.20
C THR A 486 -22.58 11.04 -21.79
N ALA A 487 -22.93 10.55 -22.98
CA ALA A 487 -24.20 10.80 -23.63
C ALA A 487 -25.01 9.50 -23.70
N THR A 488 -26.22 9.51 -23.14
CA THR A 488 -27.12 8.34 -23.14
C THR A 488 -28.41 8.71 -23.81
N LEU A 489 -28.74 7.99 -24.90
CA LEU A 489 -29.98 8.17 -25.67
C LEU A 489 -30.62 6.79 -25.86
N ASN A 490 -31.78 6.56 -25.22
CA ASN A 490 -32.48 5.29 -25.23
C ASN A 490 -31.58 4.09 -24.87
N LYS A 491 -31.29 3.25 -25.83
CA LYS A 491 -30.47 2.01 -25.69
C LYS A 491 -28.98 2.26 -25.93
N TRP A 492 -28.60 3.45 -26.39
CA TRP A 492 -27.23 3.82 -26.70
C TRP A 492 -26.61 4.66 -25.58
N SER A 493 -25.35 4.41 -25.29
CA SER A 493 -24.55 5.27 -24.45
C SER A 493 -23.15 5.43 -25.06
N VAL A 494 -22.70 6.67 -25.17
CA VAL A 494 -21.36 7.00 -25.66
C VAL A 494 -20.60 7.68 -24.54
N VAL A 495 -19.41 7.17 -24.26
CA VAL A 495 -18.48 7.74 -23.27
C VAL A 495 -17.20 8.16 -24.00
N CYS A 496 -16.91 9.45 -23.97
CA CYS A 496 -15.65 10.01 -24.45
C CYS A 496 -14.83 10.43 -23.22
N GLN A 497 -13.56 10.00 -23.15
CA GLN A 497 -12.66 10.33 -22.07
C GLN A 497 -11.35 10.85 -22.63
N GLY A 498 -10.93 12.03 -22.15
CA GLY A 498 -9.62 12.63 -22.42
C GLY A 498 -8.76 12.65 -21.17
N PHE A 499 -7.49 12.41 -21.32
CA PHE A 499 -6.48 12.48 -20.27
C PHE A 499 -5.27 13.24 -20.80
N HIS A 500 -4.90 14.30 -20.14
CA HIS A 500 -3.67 15.04 -20.40
C HIS A 500 -2.81 15.04 -19.15
N THR A 501 -1.54 14.70 -19.29
CA THR A 501 -0.56 14.87 -18.22
C THR A 501 0.65 15.62 -18.75
N GLN A 502 1.13 16.52 -17.93
CA GLN A 502 2.38 17.21 -18.14
C GLN A 502 3.21 17.07 -16.87
N GLN A 503 4.44 16.63 -17.02
CA GLN A 503 5.42 16.61 -15.93
C GLN A 503 6.72 17.21 -16.45
N ASP A 504 7.12 18.33 -15.85
CA ASP A 504 8.22 19.17 -16.32
C ASP A 504 8.05 19.52 -17.82
N HIS A 505 8.89 18.97 -18.70
CA HIS A 505 8.79 19.21 -20.15
C HIS A 505 8.07 18.09 -20.93
N ALA A 506 7.77 16.96 -20.27
CA ALA A 506 7.12 15.83 -20.92
C ALA A 506 5.60 15.98 -20.90
N LYS A 507 4.96 15.83 -22.05
CA LYS A 507 3.51 15.92 -22.22
C LYS A 507 2.99 14.64 -22.86
N THR A 508 1.86 14.13 -22.33
CA THR A 508 1.15 12.99 -22.93
C THR A 508 -0.34 13.31 -22.96
N PHE A 509 -0.97 13.03 -24.08
CA PHE A 509 -2.41 13.16 -24.25
C PHE A 509 -3.00 11.84 -24.76
N LEU A 510 -4.04 11.34 -24.08
CA LEU A 510 -4.77 10.13 -24.43
C LEU A 510 -6.26 10.43 -24.58
N ALA A 511 -6.88 9.81 -25.56
CA ALA A 511 -8.33 9.89 -25.74
C ALA A 511 -8.89 8.48 -25.97
N ASN A 512 -9.98 8.19 -25.28
CA ASN A 512 -10.70 6.91 -25.36
C ASN A 512 -12.18 7.18 -25.68
N VAL A 513 -12.77 6.33 -26.49
CA VAL A 513 -14.20 6.40 -26.82
C VAL A 513 -14.81 5.01 -26.61
N LYS A 514 -15.90 4.96 -25.87
CA LYS A 514 -16.62 3.73 -25.63
C LYS A 514 -18.10 3.91 -25.99
N VAL A 515 -18.62 3.00 -26.81
CA VAL A 515 -20.01 2.99 -27.25
C VAL A 515 -20.68 1.74 -26.71
N TYR A 516 -21.81 1.92 -26.05
CA TYR A 516 -22.65 0.81 -25.55
C TYR A 516 -23.98 0.78 -26.26
N TYR A 517 -24.46 -0.43 -26.50
CA TYR A 517 -25.82 -0.68 -26.90
C TYR A 517 -26.43 -1.73 -26.00
N LYS A 518 -27.46 -1.35 -25.22
CA LYS A 518 -28.06 -2.20 -24.19
C LYS A 518 -29.49 -2.57 -24.58
N THR A 519 -29.77 -3.88 -24.58
CA THR A 519 -31.11 -4.46 -24.67
C THR A 519 -31.52 -5.06 -23.31
N LYS A 520 -32.70 -5.67 -23.23
CA LYS A 520 -33.12 -6.39 -22.02
C LYS A 520 -32.24 -7.61 -21.72
N LYS A 521 -31.72 -8.28 -22.75
CA LYS A 521 -30.97 -9.54 -22.63
C LYS A 521 -29.48 -9.41 -22.94
N THR A 522 -29.06 -8.38 -23.67
CA THR A 522 -27.67 -8.24 -24.12
C THR A 522 -27.17 -6.81 -23.97
N GLU A 523 -25.87 -6.68 -23.71
CA GLU A 523 -25.15 -5.42 -23.75
C GLU A 523 -23.94 -5.58 -24.66
N TRP A 524 -23.87 -4.80 -25.72
CA TRP A 524 -22.76 -4.70 -26.66
C TRP A 524 -21.92 -3.50 -26.29
N SER A 525 -20.61 -3.62 -26.32
CA SER A 525 -19.75 -2.45 -26.19
C SER A 525 -18.58 -2.49 -27.15
N LEU A 526 -18.30 -1.34 -27.77
CA LEU A 526 -17.10 -1.08 -28.56
C LEU A 526 -16.24 -0.06 -27.80
N ASP A 527 -15.04 -0.45 -27.39
CA ASP A 527 -14.09 0.37 -26.66
C ASP A 527 -12.88 0.66 -27.57
N VAL A 528 -12.71 1.92 -27.97
CA VAL A 528 -11.58 2.40 -28.76
C VAL A 528 -10.64 3.16 -27.82
N ARG A 529 -9.46 2.62 -27.61
CA ARG A 529 -8.45 3.15 -26.68
C ARG A 529 -7.30 3.80 -27.45
N ASN A 530 -6.68 4.75 -26.77
CA ASN A 530 -5.55 5.51 -27.29
C ASN A 530 -5.81 6.02 -28.72
N LEU A 531 -6.96 6.69 -28.91
CA LEU A 531 -7.45 7.14 -30.23
C LEU A 531 -6.40 8.00 -30.96
N LEU A 532 -5.60 8.76 -30.22
CA LEU A 532 -4.56 9.64 -30.75
C LEU A 532 -3.22 8.95 -30.97
N ASN A 533 -3.14 7.64 -30.64
CA ASN A 533 -1.95 6.83 -30.80
C ASN A 533 -0.70 7.42 -30.10
N ALA A 534 -0.88 7.90 -28.87
CA ALA A 534 0.25 8.34 -28.07
C ALA A 534 1.20 7.16 -27.80
N HIS A 535 2.51 7.38 -27.90
CA HIS A 535 3.50 6.29 -27.82
C HIS A 535 4.12 6.13 -26.44
N GLN A 536 4.18 7.20 -25.65
CA GLN A 536 4.93 7.21 -24.39
C GLN A 536 4.21 7.97 -23.29
N LEU A 537 4.41 7.51 -22.05
CA LEU A 537 4.06 8.19 -20.81
C LEU A 537 5.32 8.35 -19.97
N ASN A 538 5.67 9.58 -19.61
CA ASN A 538 6.78 9.86 -18.72
C ASN A 538 6.28 10.10 -17.31
N ILE A 539 6.94 9.45 -16.33
CA ILE A 539 6.71 9.66 -14.89
C ILE A 539 8.05 9.95 -14.23
N VAL A 540 8.15 11.08 -13.59
CA VAL A 540 9.31 11.46 -12.79
C VAL A 540 8.96 11.36 -11.32
N SER A 541 9.83 10.73 -10.53
CA SER A 541 9.78 10.71 -9.08
C SER A 541 11.08 11.25 -8.50
N VAL A 542 10.98 11.91 -7.35
CA VAL A 542 12.11 12.42 -6.60
C VAL A 542 12.03 11.86 -5.20
N ASN A 543 13.10 11.27 -4.74
CA ASN A 543 13.25 10.74 -3.41
C ASN A 543 14.64 11.11 -2.89
N ALA A 544 14.70 11.60 -1.69
CA ALA A 544 15.85 12.02 -0.87
C ALA A 544 17.16 12.41 -1.58
N GLN A 545 17.72 11.66 -2.48
CA GLN A 545 18.93 11.97 -3.29
C GLN A 545 18.89 11.22 -4.62
N GLU A 546 17.71 10.83 -5.01
CA GLU A 546 17.49 10.11 -6.23
C GLU A 546 16.44 10.82 -7.05
N TRP A 547 16.77 11.08 -8.30
CA TRP A 547 15.84 11.46 -9.34
C TRP A 547 15.64 10.25 -10.25
N GLN A 548 14.40 9.84 -10.44
CA GLN A 548 14.05 8.70 -11.27
C GLN A 548 13.06 9.13 -12.35
N ARG A 549 13.35 8.79 -13.59
CA ARG A 549 12.44 8.95 -14.71
C ARG A 549 12.09 7.58 -15.28
N ASN A 550 10.80 7.29 -15.36
CA ASN A 550 10.26 6.11 -16.00
C ASN A 550 9.53 6.51 -17.28
N ILE A 551 9.88 5.90 -18.41
CA ILE A 551 9.23 6.08 -19.69
C ILE A 551 8.50 4.78 -20.01
N PHE A 552 7.17 4.79 -19.89
CA PHE A 552 6.33 3.65 -20.23
C PHE A 552 5.91 3.76 -21.70
N TYR A 553 6.08 2.69 -22.45
CA TYR A 553 5.56 2.59 -23.80
C TYR A 553 4.08 2.22 -23.75
N LEU A 554 3.27 3.04 -24.39
CA LEU A 554 1.81 2.90 -24.38
C LEU A 554 1.36 1.87 -25.41
N VAL A 555 0.29 1.16 -25.09
CA VAL A 555 -0.39 0.30 -26.05
C VAL A 555 -0.85 1.15 -27.23
N PRO A 556 -0.52 0.78 -28.48
CA PRO A 556 -1.03 1.48 -29.66
C PRO A 556 -2.56 1.54 -29.68
N ARG A 557 -3.11 2.35 -30.59
CA ARG A 557 -4.57 2.40 -30.79
C ARG A 557 -5.15 0.98 -30.88
N SER A 558 -6.12 0.69 -30.04
CA SER A 558 -6.74 -0.63 -29.95
C SER A 558 -8.28 -0.54 -29.93
N MET A 559 -8.93 -1.57 -30.42
CA MET A 559 -10.39 -1.69 -30.43
C MET A 559 -10.78 -3.00 -29.77
N ILE A 560 -11.70 -2.93 -28.81
CA ILE A 560 -12.20 -4.10 -28.08
C ILE A 560 -13.72 -4.14 -28.26
N LEU A 561 -14.20 -5.22 -28.85
CA LEU A 561 -15.64 -5.54 -28.93
C LEU A 561 -16.00 -6.49 -27.80
N SER A 562 -17.01 -6.16 -27.03
CA SER A 562 -17.47 -7.00 -25.91
C SER A 562 -18.98 -7.24 -26.02
N LEU A 563 -19.41 -8.45 -25.68
CA LEU A 563 -20.81 -8.85 -25.58
C LEU A 563 -21.06 -9.45 -24.19
N LYS A 564 -22.04 -8.90 -23.49
CA LYS A 564 -22.49 -9.41 -22.19
C LYS A 564 -23.93 -9.90 -22.32
N PHE A 565 -24.21 -11.09 -21.82
CA PHE A 565 -25.55 -11.65 -21.70
C PHE A 565 -26.07 -11.43 -20.28
N ASN A 566 -27.29 -10.95 -20.14
CA ASN A 566 -28.04 -10.90 -18.89
C ASN A 566 -29.01 -12.09 -18.88
N LEU A 567 -28.67 -13.12 -18.16
CA LEU A 567 -29.45 -14.35 -17.98
C LEU A 567 -30.63 -14.14 -17.04
#